data_89a0b2d040a92e4bebd95a717f7cf98d
#
_entry.id   89a0b2d040a92e4bebd95a717f7cf98d
#
_cell.length_a   1.000
_cell.length_b   1.000
_cell.length_c   1.000
_cell.angle_alpha   90.00
_cell.angle_beta   90.00
_cell.angle_gamma   90.00
#
_symmetry.space_group_name_H-M   'P 1'
#
loop_
_entity.id
_entity.type
_entity.pdbx_description
1 polymer ?
#
loop_
_entity_poly.entity_id
_entity_poly.type
_entity_poly.pdbx_seq_one_letter_code
_entity_poly.pdbx_strand_id
1 'polypeptide(L)'
;LLFFENASGGGTDIVAMIIKKYSTMNISGALFVVDCVIVVVSFMVFDLTTGLCSVLGLMAKTLMIDKSIERMKLNKYFTIISSKPDEICEFIMNGLERSATVYHGEGVYSHKDKKIILTVVDVRQAVLLQRFIDEVDPQAFLMVTKSSEVVGKGFMSYI
;
A
#
# COMPACT_ATOMS: atom_id res chain seq x y z
N LEU A 1 -8.52 4.40 7.07
CA LEU A 1 -9.23 4.88 5.87
C LEU A 1 -9.41 6.40 5.91
N LEU A 2 -10.02 6.97 6.96
CA LEU A 2 -10.28 8.42 7.08
C LEU A 2 -9.01 9.28 6.93
N PHE A 3 -7.87 8.83 7.45
CA PHE A 3 -6.61 9.58 7.37
C PHE A 3 -6.04 9.70 5.94
N PHE A 4 -6.43 8.82 5.02
CA PHE A 4 -6.02 8.91 3.61
C PHE A 4 -6.81 9.97 2.84
N GLU A 5 -8.02 10.28 3.29
CA GLU A 5 -8.89 11.32 2.73
C GLU A 5 -8.69 12.68 3.43
N ASN A 6 -7.62 12.85 4.23
CA ASN A 6 -7.40 14.03 5.09
C ASN A 6 -8.59 14.33 6.02
N ALA A 7 -9.37 13.32 6.35
CA ALA A 7 -10.48 13.39 7.29
C ALA A 7 -10.07 12.78 8.64
N SER A 8 -10.62 13.30 9.73
CA SER A 8 -10.41 12.77 11.07
C SER A 8 -11.74 12.35 11.69
N GLY A 9 -11.69 11.33 12.56
CA GLY A 9 -12.84 10.92 13.36
C GLY A 9 -13.17 11.86 14.52
N GLY A 10 -12.36 12.90 14.73
CA GLY A 10 -12.47 13.84 15.85
C GLY A 10 -11.60 13.45 17.06
N GLY A 11 -11.62 14.28 18.11
CA GLY A 11 -10.91 14.02 19.36
C GLY A 11 -9.38 13.96 19.21
N THR A 12 -8.77 12.87 19.71
CA THR A 12 -7.31 12.66 19.71
C THR A 12 -6.69 12.58 18.32
N ASP A 13 -7.49 12.21 17.31
CA ASP A 13 -7.04 12.11 15.92
C ASP A 13 -6.59 13.48 15.37
N ILE A 14 -7.28 14.55 15.75
CA ILE A 14 -6.93 15.92 15.35
C ILE A 14 -5.57 16.31 15.92
N VAL A 15 -5.31 15.95 17.19
CA VAL A 15 -4.03 16.23 17.86
C VAL A 15 -2.91 15.47 17.15
N ALA A 16 -3.13 14.20 16.79
CA ALA A 16 -2.17 13.40 16.04
C ALA A 16 -1.87 14.00 14.64
N MET A 17 -2.88 14.52 13.95
CA MET A 17 -2.69 15.22 12.67
C MET A 17 -1.87 16.51 12.81
N ILE A 18 -2.08 17.28 13.89
CA ILE A 18 -1.27 18.46 14.19
C ILE A 18 0.18 18.06 14.43
N ILE A 19 0.43 17.04 15.23
CA ILE A 19 1.79 16.52 15.49
C ILE A 19 2.45 16.08 14.19
N LYS A 20 1.74 15.34 13.34
CA LYS A 20 2.25 14.95 12.02
C LYS A 20 2.64 16.15 11.16
N LYS A 21 1.86 17.23 11.19
CA LYS A 21 2.12 18.44 10.38
C LYS A 21 3.41 19.16 10.80
N TYR A 22 3.74 19.15 12.09
CA TYR A 22 4.94 19.82 12.64
C TYR A 22 6.12 18.87 12.85
N SER A 23 5.96 17.56 12.62
CA SER A 23 6.99 16.55 12.80
C SER A 23 7.12 15.69 11.54
N THR A 24 8.30 15.15 11.29
CA THR A 24 8.57 14.16 10.22
C THR A 24 8.06 12.76 10.56
N MET A 25 7.33 12.59 11.66
CA MET A 25 6.82 11.30 12.12
C MET A 25 5.68 10.80 11.24
N ASN A 26 5.62 9.48 11.08
CA ASN A 26 4.46 8.82 10.47
C ASN A 26 3.20 9.02 11.32
N ILE A 27 2.02 8.98 10.70
CA ILE A 27 0.74 9.16 11.40
C ILE A 27 0.52 8.15 12.54
N SER A 28 0.99 6.89 12.36
CA SER A 28 0.96 5.87 13.42
C SER A 28 1.78 6.28 14.63
N GLY A 29 2.98 6.85 14.42
CA GLY A 29 3.82 7.35 15.49
C GLY A 29 3.21 8.53 16.22
N ALA A 30 2.58 9.45 15.50
CA ALA A 30 1.88 10.58 16.11
C ALA A 30 0.69 10.12 16.96
N LEU A 31 -0.11 9.17 16.47
CA LEU A 31 -1.20 8.55 17.24
C LEU A 31 -0.67 7.85 18.50
N PHE A 32 0.41 7.09 18.37
CA PHE A 32 1.02 6.39 19.50
C PHE A 32 1.47 7.35 20.59
N VAL A 33 2.10 8.47 20.23
CA VAL A 33 2.54 9.50 21.22
C VAL A 33 1.35 10.08 21.98
N VAL A 34 0.26 10.44 21.27
CA VAL A 34 -0.96 10.98 21.90
C VAL A 34 -1.57 9.95 22.84
N ASP A 35 -1.68 8.70 22.40
CA ASP A 35 -2.25 7.63 23.22
C ASP A 35 -1.37 7.33 24.45
N CYS A 36 -0.03 7.40 24.34
CA CYS A 36 0.88 7.27 25.49
C CYS A 36 0.63 8.35 26.57
N VAL A 37 0.44 9.59 26.14
CA VAL A 37 0.12 10.69 27.07
C VAL A 37 -1.19 10.39 27.82
N ILE A 38 -2.21 9.92 27.11
CA ILE A 38 -3.51 9.56 27.72
C ILE A 38 -3.35 8.42 28.72
N VAL A 39 -2.56 7.39 28.40
CA VAL A 39 -2.29 6.26 29.30
C VAL A 39 -1.58 6.73 30.58
N VAL A 40 -0.58 7.62 30.45
CA VAL A 40 0.11 8.20 31.62
C VAL A 40 -0.86 8.97 32.50
N VAL A 41 -1.72 9.80 31.94
CA VAL A 41 -2.77 10.51 32.70
C VAL A 41 -3.75 9.54 33.34
N SER A 42 -4.10 8.44 32.68
CA SER A 42 -4.98 7.40 33.19
C SER A 42 -4.43 6.76 34.47
N PHE A 43 -3.11 6.54 34.55
CA PHE A 43 -2.48 6.03 35.79
C PHE A 43 -2.53 7.02 36.96
N MET A 44 -2.59 8.33 36.68
CA MET A 44 -2.67 9.36 37.74
C MET A 44 -4.09 9.57 38.26
N VAL A 45 -5.10 9.32 37.42
CA VAL A 45 -6.51 9.65 37.71
C VAL A 45 -7.31 8.42 38.14
N PHE A 46 -6.97 7.24 37.64
CA PHE A 46 -7.71 5.99 37.82
C PHE A 46 -6.88 4.95 38.59
N ASP A 47 -7.54 3.85 38.98
CA ASP A 47 -6.90 2.73 39.64
C ASP A 47 -5.87 2.01 38.76
N LEU A 48 -4.91 1.34 39.39
CA LEU A 48 -3.84 0.57 38.71
C LEU A 48 -4.39 -0.44 37.72
N THR A 49 -5.53 -1.06 38.00
CA THR A 49 -6.18 -2.02 37.07
C THR A 49 -6.61 -1.37 35.78
N THR A 50 -7.21 -0.18 35.85
CA THR A 50 -7.62 0.60 34.66
C THR A 50 -6.41 1.06 33.86
N GLY A 51 -5.34 1.50 34.51
CA GLY A 51 -4.08 1.86 33.89
C GLY A 51 -3.46 0.69 33.10
N LEU A 52 -3.39 -0.51 33.68
CA LEU A 52 -2.88 -1.71 33.05
C LEU A 52 -3.73 -2.12 31.84
N CYS A 53 -5.06 -2.08 31.95
CA CYS A 53 -5.95 -2.35 30.83
C CYS A 53 -5.76 -1.34 29.70
N SER A 54 -5.51 -0.07 30.01
CA SER A 54 -5.22 0.98 29.01
C SER A 54 -3.93 0.71 28.25
N VAL A 55 -2.88 0.24 28.92
CA VAL A 55 -1.61 -0.17 28.26
C VAL A 55 -1.85 -1.34 27.31
N LEU A 56 -2.57 -2.38 27.74
CA LEU A 56 -2.88 -3.52 26.87
C LEU A 56 -3.70 -3.11 25.65
N GLY A 57 -4.70 -2.24 25.84
CA GLY A 57 -5.49 -1.67 24.76
C GLY A 57 -4.65 -0.89 23.75
N LEU A 58 -3.70 -0.07 24.24
CA LEU A 58 -2.77 0.69 23.40
C LEU A 58 -1.88 -0.25 22.59
N MET A 59 -1.31 -1.29 23.18
CA MET A 59 -0.48 -2.27 22.48
C MET A 59 -1.28 -2.97 21.39
N ALA A 60 -2.48 -3.45 21.69
CA ALA A 60 -3.34 -4.11 20.72
C ALA A 60 -3.71 -3.18 19.55
N LYS A 61 -4.10 -1.92 19.85
CA LYS A 61 -4.41 -0.88 18.85
C LYS A 61 -3.23 -0.62 17.93
N THR A 62 -2.03 -0.42 18.47
CA THR A 62 -0.81 -0.13 17.70
C THR A 62 -0.47 -1.26 16.73
N LEU A 63 -0.47 -2.51 17.20
CA LEU A 63 -0.20 -3.67 16.36
C LEU A 63 -1.21 -3.83 15.21
N MET A 64 -2.48 -3.50 15.45
CA MET A 64 -3.51 -3.57 14.40
C MET A 64 -3.35 -2.45 13.37
N ILE A 65 -3.07 -1.22 13.84
CA ILE A 65 -2.94 -0.06 12.95
C ILE A 65 -1.72 -0.23 12.04
N ASP A 66 -0.56 -0.60 12.57
CA ASP A 66 0.67 -0.75 11.80
C ASP A 66 0.53 -1.78 10.69
N LYS A 67 -0.03 -2.96 11.01
CA LYS A 67 -0.29 -4.00 10.01
C LYS A 67 -1.31 -3.56 8.94
N SER A 68 -2.29 -2.75 9.32
CA SER A 68 -3.31 -2.27 8.38
C SER A 68 -2.75 -1.22 7.44
N ILE A 69 -1.95 -0.28 7.94
CA ILE A 69 -1.32 0.77 7.13
C ILE A 69 -0.28 0.17 6.18
N GLU A 70 0.53 -0.77 6.66
CA GLU A 70 1.53 -1.45 5.82
C GLU A 70 0.86 -2.14 4.63
N ARG A 71 -0.23 -2.88 4.86
CA ARG A 71 -0.97 -3.56 3.79
C ARG A 71 -1.58 -2.60 2.76
N MET A 72 -1.99 -1.41 3.16
CA MET A 72 -2.59 -0.41 2.27
C MET A 72 -1.56 0.33 1.40
N LYS A 73 -0.30 0.37 1.82
CA LYS A 73 0.80 1.03 1.09
C LYS A 73 1.50 0.12 0.07
N LEU A 74 1.18 -1.19 0.06
CA LEU A 74 1.85 -2.13 -0.83
C LEU A 74 1.36 -1.96 -2.27
N ASN A 75 2.26 -1.55 -3.13
CA ASN A 75 2.10 -1.66 -4.58
C ASN A 75 2.80 -2.92 -5.08
N LYS A 76 2.33 -3.44 -6.20
CA LYS A 76 2.95 -4.57 -6.87
C LYS A 76 3.50 -4.12 -8.22
N TYR A 77 4.76 -4.42 -8.44
CA TYR A 77 5.43 -4.24 -9.72
C TYR A 77 5.36 -5.55 -10.50
N PHE A 78 4.80 -5.47 -11.68
CA PHE A 78 4.66 -6.60 -12.60
C PHE A 78 5.64 -6.47 -13.75
N THR A 79 6.35 -7.56 -14.01
CA THR A 79 7.05 -7.81 -15.27
C THR A 79 6.35 -8.96 -15.95
N ILE A 80 5.78 -8.72 -17.11
CA ILE A 80 4.95 -9.68 -17.85
C ILE A 80 5.59 -9.95 -19.21
N ILE A 81 5.79 -11.23 -19.53
CA ILE A 81 6.23 -11.68 -20.85
C ILE A 81 5.15 -12.61 -21.38
N SER A 82 4.43 -12.17 -22.40
CA SER A 82 3.28 -12.90 -22.95
C SER A 82 3.35 -12.98 -24.47
N SER A 83 2.64 -13.96 -25.02
CA SER A 83 2.40 -14.09 -26.46
C SER A 83 1.33 -13.12 -26.97
N LYS A 84 0.51 -12.54 -26.06
CA LYS A 84 -0.59 -11.61 -26.34
C LYS A 84 -0.41 -10.27 -25.61
N PRO A 85 0.68 -9.56 -25.85
CA PRO A 85 1.02 -8.34 -25.11
C PRO A 85 0.02 -7.21 -25.35
N ASP A 86 -0.59 -7.11 -26.52
CA ASP A 86 -1.45 -5.99 -26.89
C ASP A 86 -2.78 -6.05 -26.12
N GLU A 87 -3.38 -7.25 -25.96
CA GLU A 87 -4.60 -7.46 -25.14
C GLU A 87 -4.35 -7.11 -23.65
N ILE A 88 -3.19 -7.49 -23.13
CA ILE A 88 -2.82 -7.22 -21.75
C ILE A 88 -2.60 -5.71 -21.53
N CYS A 89 -1.94 -5.03 -22.46
CA CYS A 89 -1.74 -3.58 -22.40
C CYS A 89 -3.07 -2.84 -22.46
N GLU A 90 -4.01 -3.26 -23.29
CA GLU A 90 -5.35 -2.67 -23.38
C GLU A 90 -6.11 -2.83 -22.06
N PHE A 91 -6.06 -4.00 -21.44
CA PHE A 91 -6.67 -4.21 -20.13
C PHE A 91 -6.05 -3.35 -19.02
N ILE A 92 -4.70 -3.18 -19.04
CA ILE A 92 -4.02 -2.32 -18.07
C ILE A 92 -4.47 -0.87 -18.23
N MET A 93 -4.58 -0.37 -19.48
CA MET A 93 -4.97 1.02 -19.73
C MET A 93 -6.46 1.27 -19.49
N ASN A 94 -7.33 0.45 -20.06
CA ASN A 94 -8.77 0.69 -20.05
C ASN A 94 -9.50 0.03 -18.87
N GLY A 95 -9.01 -1.12 -18.40
CA GLY A 95 -9.63 -1.85 -17.29
C GLY A 95 -9.12 -1.46 -15.93
N LEU A 96 -7.84 -1.13 -15.82
CA LEU A 96 -7.22 -0.76 -14.55
C LEU A 96 -6.89 0.74 -14.45
N GLU A 97 -7.02 1.50 -15.55
CA GLU A 97 -6.65 2.92 -15.63
C GLU A 97 -5.21 3.18 -15.17
N ARG A 98 -4.29 2.27 -15.57
CA ARG A 98 -2.87 2.33 -15.22
C ARG A 98 -2.00 2.43 -16.46
N SER A 99 -0.83 3.01 -16.28
CA SER A 99 0.19 3.07 -17.33
C SER A 99 1.01 1.78 -17.36
N ALA A 100 1.42 1.38 -18.56
CA ALA A 100 2.39 0.31 -18.76
C ALA A 100 3.51 0.78 -19.66
N THR A 101 4.71 0.23 -19.47
CA THR A 101 5.87 0.47 -20.33
C THR A 101 6.22 -0.85 -21.01
N VAL A 102 6.38 -0.81 -22.32
CA VAL A 102 6.75 -1.99 -23.12
C VAL A 102 8.19 -1.90 -23.55
N TYR A 103 8.96 -2.95 -23.25
CA TYR A 103 10.31 -3.16 -23.77
C TYR A 103 10.32 -4.26 -24.81
N HIS A 104 11.15 -4.10 -25.81
CA HIS A 104 11.41 -5.13 -26.81
C HIS A 104 12.69 -5.88 -26.43
N GLY A 105 12.62 -7.19 -26.43
CA GLY A 105 13.75 -8.05 -26.11
C GLY A 105 13.74 -9.31 -26.96
N GLU A 106 14.90 -9.93 -27.14
CA GLU A 106 15.05 -11.20 -27.85
C GLU A 106 15.19 -12.36 -26.84
N GLY A 107 14.45 -13.43 -27.06
CA GLY A 107 14.59 -14.65 -26.28
C GLY A 107 15.87 -15.38 -26.66
N VAL A 108 16.83 -15.48 -25.73
CA VAL A 108 18.17 -16.07 -25.99
C VAL A 108 18.10 -17.49 -26.55
N TYR A 109 17.15 -18.29 -26.09
CA TYR A 109 16.98 -19.67 -26.55
C TYR A 109 16.16 -19.78 -27.85
N SER A 110 15.12 -18.96 -27.98
CA SER A 110 14.17 -19.07 -29.10
C SER A 110 14.51 -18.16 -30.27
N HIS A 111 15.42 -17.19 -30.09
CA HIS A 111 15.75 -16.11 -31.04
C HIS A 111 14.52 -15.38 -31.61
N LYS A 112 13.44 -15.32 -30.78
CA LYS A 112 12.20 -14.63 -31.14
C LYS A 112 12.09 -13.32 -30.37
N ASP A 113 11.58 -12.31 -31.06
CA ASP A 113 11.21 -11.05 -30.44
C ASP A 113 10.12 -11.26 -29.38
N LYS A 114 10.31 -10.68 -28.21
CA LYS A 114 9.35 -10.68 -27.12
C LYS A 114 9.10 -9.27 -26.63
N LYS A 115 7.84 -8.97 -26.31
CA LYS A 115 7.47 -7.75 -25.63
C LYS A 115 7.42 -8.02 -24.13
N ILE A 116 8.12 -7.20 -23.36
CA ILE A 116 8.16 -7.23 -21.89
C ILE A 116 7.35 -6.04 -21.39
N ILE A 117 6.26 -6.30 -20.68
CA ILE A 117 5.37 -5.27 -20.16
C ILE A 117 5.73 -5.03 -18.70
N LEU A 118 5.99 -3.78 -18.33
CA LEU A 118 6.21 -3.34 -16.95
C LEU A 118 5.05 -2.46 -16.52
N THR A 119 4.45 -2.79 -15.39
CA THR A 119 3.39 -1.97 -14.79
C THR A 119 3.43 -2.02 -13.28
N VAL A 120 2.95 -0.98 -12.65
CA VAL A 120 2.77 -0.89 -11.20
C VAL A 120 1.29 -0.74 -10.91
N VAL A 121 0.79 -1.60 -10.05
CA VAL A 121 -0.63 -1.65 -9.69
C VAL A 121 -0.79 -1.81 -8.18
N ASP A 122 -1.93 -1.43 -7.63
CA ASP A 122 -2.25 -1.71 -6.24
C ASP A 122 -2.58 -3.20 -6.00
N VAL A 123 -2.70 -3.59 -4.73
CA VAL A 123 -2.95 -5.01 -4.36
C VAL A 123 -4.26 -5.54 -4.95
N ARG A 124 -5.30 -4.71 -5.08
CA ARG A 124 -6.61 -5.13 -5.61
C ARG A 124 -6.53 -5.31 -7.12
N GLN A 125 -5.95 -4.33 -7.81
CA GLN A 125 -5.72 -4.36 -9.24
C GLN A 125 -4.80 -5.52 -9.65
N ALA A 126 -3.83 -5.86 -8.80
CA ALA A 126 -2.92 -6.97 -9.03
C ALA A 126 -3.63 -8.33 -9.13
N VAL A 127 -4.66 -8.55 -8.32
CA VAL A 127 -5.48 -9.79 -8.39
C VAL A 127 -6.28 -9.84 -9.69
N LEU A 128 -6.84 -8.70 -10.10
CA LEU A 128 -7.61 -8.62 -11.36
C LEU A 128 -6.69 -8.84 -12.57
N LEU A 129 -5.52 -8.19 -12.57
CA LEU A 129 -4.53 -8.32 -13.64
C LEU A 129 -4.05 -9.77 -13.78
N GLN A 130 -3.74 -10.41 -12.65
CA GLN A 130 -3.27 -11.80 -12.67
C GLN A 130 -4.33 -12.74 -13.24
N ARG A 131 -5.60 -12.61 -12.82
CA ARG A 131 -6.70 -13.42 -13.36
C ARG A 131 -6.88 -13.21 -14.86
N PHE A 132 -6.84 -11.97 -15.31
CA PHE A 132 -6.98 -11.65 -16.73
C PHE A 132 -5.85 -12.27 -17.56
N ILE A 133 -4.60 -12.20 -17.09
CA ILE A 133 -3.47 -12.80 -17.77
C ILE A 133 -3.61 -14.33 -17.82
N ASP A 134 -4.01 -14.97 -16.73
CA ASP A 134 -4.22 -16.42 -16.68
C ASP A 134 -5.32 -16.88 -17.67
N GLU A 135 -6.33 -16.05 -17.91
CA GLU A 135 -7.40 -16.31 -18.89
C GLU A 135 -6.95 -16.11 -20.34
N VAL A 136 -6.19 -15.05 -20.61
CA VAL A 136 -5.77 -14.65 -21.97
C VAL A 136 -4.58 -15.47 -22.45
N ASP A 137 -3.59 -15.67 -21.60
CA ASP A 137 -2.36 -16.42 -21.90
C ASP A 137 -1.87 -17.22 -20.70
N PRO A 138 -2.37 -18.45 -20.51
CA PRO A 138 -1.97 -19.31 -19.38
C PRO A 138 -0.47 -19.65 -19.34
N GLN A 139 0.26 -19.40 -20.44
CA GLN A 139 1.71 -19.65 -20.53
C GLN A 139 2.54 -18.37 -20.35
N ALA A 140 1.90 -17.26 -20.04
CA ALA A 140 2.61 -16.01 -19.78
C ALA A 140 3.54 -16.15 -18.56
N PHE A 141 4.73 -15.58 -18.68
CA PHE A 141 5.65 -15.49 -17.56
C PHE A 141 5.37 -14.20 -16.78
N LEU A 142 5.09 -14.37 -15.50
CA LEU A 142 4.84 -13.25 -14.58
C LEU A 142 5.88 -13.22 -13.46
N MET A 143 6.53 -12.08 -13.31
CA MET A 143 7.31 -11.77 -12.11
C MET A 143 6.61 -10.64 -11.35
N VAL A 144 6.26 -10.89 -10.09
CA VAL A 144 5.55 -9.95 -9.22
C VAL A 144 6.42 -9.61 -8.03
N THR A 145 6.82 -8.36 -7.95
CA THR A 145 7.62 -7.84 -6.82
C THR A 145 6.77 -6.89 -5.98
N LYS A 146 6.85 -7.02 -4.66
CA LYS A 146 6.22 -6.07 -3.74
C LYS A 146 7.10 -4.82 -3.64
N SER A 147 6.50 -3.65 -3.82
CA SER A 147 7.15 -2.37 -3.58
C SER A 147 6.35 -1.60 -2.54
N SER A 148 7.04 -1.16 -1.49
CA SER A 148 6.45 -0.31 -0.45
C SER A 148 6.51 1.17 -0.80
N GLU A 149 7.33 1.54 -1.78
CA GLU A 149 7.57 2.93 -2.14
C GLU A 149 7.54 3.09 -3.65
N VAL A 150 6.48 3.73 -4.14
CA VAL A 150 6.34 4.13 -5.54
C VAL A 150 6.01 5.61 -5.55
N VAL A 151 6.94 6.42 -6.06
CA VAL A 151 6.79 7.88 -6.18
C VAL A 151 6.51 8.21 -7.65
N GLY A 152 5.38 8.85 -7.92
CA GLY A 152 5.02 9.23 -9.29
C GLY A 152 3.57 9.71 -9.41
N LYS A 153 3.25 10.32 -10.55
CA LYS A 153 1.89 10.81 -10.84
C LYS A 153 0.92 9.63 -10.88
N GLY A 154 -0.10 9.63 -10.03
CA GLY A 154 -1.06 8.52 -9.86
C GLY A 154 -0.70 7.51 -8.76
N PHE A 155 0.46 7.66 -8.13
CA PHE A 155 0.88 7.02 -6.89
C PHE A 155 1.16 8.10 -5.86
N MET A 156 1.26 7.77 -4.56
CA MET A 156 1.42 8.78 -3.51
C MET A 156 2.47 9.83 -3.87
N SER A 157 2.04 11.10 -3.91
CA SER A 157 2.93 12.25 -3.92
C SER A 157 3.27 12.56 -2.47
N TYR A 158 4.55 12.57 -2.11
CA TYR A 158 4.98 13.16 -0.86
C TYR A 158 4.78 14.69 -0.97
N ILE A 159 3.81 15.22 -0.24
CA ILE A 159 3.75 16.61 0.19
C ILE A 159 3.83 16.62 1.71
#